data_a0798e6dae56d54b9c53a0f2beb0325e
#
_entry.id   a0798e6dae56d54b9c53a0f2beb0325e
#
_cell.length_a   1.000
_cell.length_b   1.000
_cell.length_c   1.000
_cell.angle_alpha   90.00
_cell.angle_beta   90.00
_cell.angle_gamma   90.00
#
_symmetry.space_group_name_H-M   'P 1'
#
loop_
_entity.id
_entity.type
_entity.pdbx_description
1 polymer ?
#
loop_
_entity_poly.entity_id
_entity_poly.type
_entity_poly.pdbx_seq_one_letter_code
_entity_poly.pdbx_strand_id
1 'polypeptide(L)'
;MDFSCNICGKANSGVEESGREGTPCAGCGASMRHRSLMAVLCQELFGVAYSLHRLPALKSIRGLGLSDSDPYAVVLADRFQYRNTYLHRDPVLDIADPGPQEAAALDFLLASEVFEHVRPPVERAFQKVAAMLRPDGMLVMTVPYELEGATREHFPELEDFAAVVLRSGPALVNRTADGQLQLFSDLVFHGGRGSTLELRCFSEAGLRAALADAGFGYVRIHAEDYPEFGIVHREKWSLPVAARRRAPETNRALICELLERNWSEWYRPLREENARLHAELMSRTEWTKSLESRMNAEIGERTAWARDLEAQIQERTAWAQRVDQERKTLEEHLSRTRSSLWYRLGRRLGLIA
;
A
#
# COMPACT_ATOMS: atom_id res chain seq x y z
N MET A 1 5.25 -1.02 -15.06
CA MET A 1 5.63 -0.83 -13.64
C MET A 1 4.69 -1.65 -12.77
N ASP A 2 5.20 -2.25 -11.71
CA ASP A 2 4.40 -2.93 -10.69
C ASP A 2 4.41 -2.09 -9.43
N PHE A 3 3.27 -2.01 -8.73
CA PHE A 3 3.18 -1.23 -7.49
C PHE A 3 2.12 -1.79 -6.54
N SER A 4 2.24 -1.46 -5.25
CA SER A 4 1.20 -1.66 -4.24
C SER A 4 0.49 -0.35 -3.95
N CYS A 5 -0.83 -0.32 -4.08
CA CYS A 5 -1.59 0.89 -3.81
C CYS A 5 -1.48 1.30 -2.34
N ASN A 6 -0.96 2.50 -2.08
CA ASN A 6 -0.82 3.01 -0.70
C ASN A 6 -2.16 3.35 -0.02
N ILE A 7 -3.28 3.28 -0.72
CA ILE A 7 -4.62 3.52 -0.18
C ILE A 7 -5.26 2.21 0.26
N CYS A 8 -5.38 1.20 -0.63
CA CYS A 8 -6.11 -0.04 -0.36
C CYS A 8 -5.23 -1.30 -0.24
N GLY A 9 -3.93 -1.20 -0.52
CA GLY A 9 -2.99 -2.32 -0.44
C GLY A 9 -2.98 -3.28 -1.63
N LYS A 10 -3.85 -3.09 -2.63
CA LYS A 10 -3.91 -3.97 -3.81
C LYS A 10 -2.61 -3.88 -4.62
N ALA A 11 -2.02 -5.03 -4.93
CA ALA A 11 -0.94 -5.14 -5.89
C ALA A 11 -1.48 -4.93 -7.32
N ASN A 12 -0.76 -4.14 -8.11
CA ASN A 12 -1.05 -3.82 -9.51
C ASN A 12 0.20 -4.15 -10.33
N SER A 13 0.02 -4.74 -11.52
CA SER A 13 1.11 -5.16 -12.40
C SER A 13 0.85 -4.75 -13.84
N GLY A 14 1.92 -4.63 -14.64
CA GLY A 14 1.84 -4.29 -16.06
C GLY A 14 1.29 -2.90 -16.33
N VAL A 15 1.43 -1.96 -15.40
CA VAL A 15 0.85 -0.61 -15.47
C VAL A 15 1.67 0.28 -16.39
N GLU A 16 0.99 0.92 -17.35
CA GLU A 16 1.58 1.96 -18.18
C GLU A 16 1.64 3.28 -17.40
N GLU A 17 2.79 3.94 -17.50
CA GLU A 17 2.99 5.26 -16.95
C GLU A 17 2.42 6.32 -17.91
N SER A 18 1.24 6.83 -17.63
CA SER A 18 0.59 7.82 -18.49
C SER A 18 0.06 9.00 -17.69
N GLY A 19 0.56 10.19 -18.04
CA GLY A 19 0.06 11.48 -17.57
C GLY A 19 -0.08 11.64 -16.06
N ARG A 20 -0.67 12.72 -15.66
CA ARG A 20 -0.87 13.16 -14.27
C ARG A 20 -1.79 12.22 -13.44
N GLU A 21 -2.81 11.66 -14.04
CA GLU A 21 -3.72 10.74 -13.34
C GLU A 21 -3.17 9.33 -13.25
N GLY A 22 -2.28 8.95 -14.20
CA GLY A 22 -1.71 7.60 -14.29
C GLY A 22 -2.76 6.50 -14.38
N THR A 23 -2.34 5.27 -14.30
CA THR A 23 -3.27 4.14 -14.28
C THR A 23 -3.99 4.04 -12.94
N PRO A 24 -5.33 3.95 -12.92
CA PRO A 24 -6.09 3.74 -11.68
C PRO A 24 -5.76 2.39 -11.04
N CYS A 25 -5.81 2.34 -9.71
CA CYS A 25 -5.66 1.08 -8.98
C CYS A 25 -6.80 0.11 -9.31
N ALA A 26 -6.47 -1.12 -9.69
CA ALA A 26 -7.43 -2.17 -9.98
C ALA A 26 -8.32 -2.59 -8.79
N GLY A 27 -7.94 -2.21 -7.56
CA GLY A 27 -8.71 -2.50 -6.35
C GLY A 27 -9.69 -1.40 -5.97
N CYS A 28 -9.23 -0.16 -5.83
CA CYS A 28 -10.06 0.95 -5.34
C CYS A 28 -10.32 2.06 -6.38
N GLY A 29 -9.77 1.97 -7.58
CA GLY A 29 -9.93 2.99 -8.61
C GLY A 29 -9.12 4.28 -8.38
N ALA A 30 -8.30 4.35 -7.34
CA ALA A 30 -7.50 5.55 -7.05
C ALA A 30 -6.48 5.82 -8.16
N SER A 31 -6.49 7.04 -8.69
CA SER A 31 -5.51 7.52 -9.66
C SER A 31 -4.14 7.75 -9.01
N MET A 32 -3.09 8.00 -9.82
CA MET A 32 -1.77 8.37 -9.31
C MET A 32 -1.83 9.65 -8.48
N ARG A 33 -2.61 10.65 -8.89
CA ARG A 33 -2.83 11.89 -8.14
C ARG A 33 -3.40 11.63 -6.75
N HIS A 34 -4.40 10.75 -6.63
CA HIS A 34 -4.95 10.35 -5.32
C HIS A 34 -3.91 9.64 -4.44
N ARG A 35 -3.13 8.72 -5.02
CA ARG A 35 -2.05 8.03 -4.30
C ARG A 35 -0.96 9.00 -3.84
N SER A 36 -0.60 9.97 -4.71
CA SER A 36 0.38 11.01 -4.40
C SER A 36 -0.09 11.92 -3.27
N LEU A 37 -1.35 12.39 -3.31
CA LEU A 37 -1.94 13.20 -2.25
C LEU A 37 -1.89 12.47 -0.89
N MET A 38 -2.20 11.18 -0.86
CA MET A 38 -2.14 10.38 0.37
C MET A 38 -0.72 10.09 0.84
N ALA A 39 0.23 9.92 -0.08
CA ALA A 39 1.65 9.81 0.28
C ALA A 39 2.15 11.10 0.94
N VAL A 40 1.78 12.26 0.40
CA VAL A 40 2.12 13.58 0.97
C VAL A 40 1.45 13.80 2.32
N LEU A 41 0.17 13.44 2.47
CA LEU A 41 -0.51 13.50 3.77
C LEU A 41 0.25 12.69 4.84
N CYS A 42 0.62 11.45 4.52
CA CYS A 42 1.40 10.61 5.44
C CYS A 42 2.80 11.18 5.69
N GLN A 43 3.49 11.65 4.65
CA GLN A 43 4.80 12.28 4.76
C GLN A 43 4.77 13.49 5.70
N GLU A 44 3.75 14.33 5.59
CA GLU A 44 3.60 15.52 6.41
C GLU A 44 3.10 15.24 7.83
N LEU A 45 2.28 14.20 8.04
CA LEU A 45 1.84 13.79 9.38
C LEU A 45 2.91 12.98 10.12
N PHE A 46 3.58 12.05 9.44
CA PHE A 46 4.41 11.03 10.08
C PHE A 46 5.89 11.07 9.65
N GLY A 47 6.29 12.03 8.82
CA GLY A 47 7.66 12.14 8.32
C GLY A 47 8.07 11.08 7.29
N VAL A 48 7.15 10.23 6.87
CA VAL A 48 7.37 9.16 5.89
C VAL A 48 6.12 8.95 5.04
N ALA A 49 6.30 8.76 3.73
CA ALA A 49 5.22 8.30 2.86
C ALA A 49 4.85 6.86 3.25
N TYR A 50 3.64 6.69 3.78
CA TYR A 50 3.18 5.41 4.31
C TYR A 50 1.84 4.99 3.71
N SER A 51 1.54 3.69 3.78
CA SER A 51 0.29 3.15 3.25
C SER A 51 -0.86 3.35 4.23
N LEU A 52 -1.92 4.08 3.81
CA LEU A 52 -3.11 4.35 4.62
C LEU A 52 -3.75 3.09 5.18
N HIS A 53 -3.88 2.03 4.36
CA HIS A 53 -4.53 0.78 4.79
C HIS A 53 -3.80 0.07 5.93
N ARG A 54 -2.51 0.38 6.14
CA ARG A 54 -1.68 -0.18 7.22
C ARG A 54 -1.69 0.67 8.49
N LEU A 55 -2.22 1.89 8.43
CA LEU A 55 -2.34 2.72 9.62
C LEU A 55 -3.38 2.12 10.57
N PRO A 56 -3.14 2.11 11.88
CA PRO A 56 -4.18 1.86 12.87
C PRO A 56 -5.22 2.99 12.87
N ALA A 57 -6.30 2.83 13.62
CA ALA A 57 -7.26 3.91 13.86
C ALA A 57 -6.62 5.00 14.73
N LEU A 58 -6.48 6.20 14.20
CA LEU A 58 -5.87 7.38 14.85
C LEU A 58 -6.93 8.48 15.01
N LYS A 59 -8.00 8.17 15.78
CA LYS A 59 -9.18 9.03 15.90
C LYS A 59 -8.94 10.34 16.68
N SER A 60 -7.78 10.51 17.27
CA SER A 60 -7.35 11.80 17.84
C SER A 60 -6.91 12.83 16.79
N ILE A 61 -6.57 12.37 15.56
CA ILE A 61 -6.23 13.25 14.43
C ILE A 61 -7.52 13.65 13.72
N ARG A 62 -7.77 14.97 13.63
CA ARG A 62 -8.98 15.55 13.05
C ARG A 62 -8.71 16.06 11.64
N GLY A 63 -9.42 15.52 10.66
CA GLY A 63 -9.29 15.88 9.27
C GLY A 63 -10.61 16.31 8.64
N LEU A 64 -10.52 17.14 7.61
CA LEU A 64 -11.65 17.54 6.78
C LEU A 64 -11.28 17.47 5.31
N GLY A 65 -12.19 17.02 4.47
CA GLY A 65 -12.05 16.99 3.02
C GLY A 65 -13.05 17.89 2.33
N LEU A 66 -12.64 18.47 1.22
CA LEU A 66 -13.47 19.30 0.34
C LEU A 66 -13.78 18.52 -0.94
N SER A 67 -14.91 17.82 -0.98
CA SER A 67 -15.37 17.00 -2.12
C SER A 67 -14.36 15.90 -2.51
N ASP A 68 -13.71 15.34 -1.53
CA ASP A 68 -12.69 14.31 -1.74
C ASP A 68 -13.26 13.04 -2.38
N SER A 69 -12.44 12.37 -3.17
CA SER A 69 -12.80 11.15 -3.90
C SER A 69 -12.97 9.95 -2.97
N ASP A 70 -14.04 9.18 -3.16
CA ASP A 70 -14.40 8.02 -2.34
C ASP A 70 -13.27 7.00 -2.14
N PRO A 71 -12.40 6.67 -3.14
CA PRO A 71 -11.30 5.73 -2.97
C PRO A 71 -10.40 5.98 -1.76
N TYR A 72 -10.19 7.22 -1.35
CA TYR A 72 -9.38 7.54 -0.17
C TYR A 72 -10.20 8.14 0.98
N ALA A 73 -11.31 8.83 0.70
CA ALA A 73 -12.15 9.43 1.73
C ALA A 73 -12.69 8.40 2.72
N VAL A 74 -13.11 7.24 2.23
CA VAL A 74 -13.59 6.13 3.07
C VAL A 74 -12.48 5.60 3.98
N VAL A 75 -11.27 5.43 3.46
CA VAL A 75 -10.13 4.96 4.24
C VAL A 75 -9.71 5.99 5.28
N LEU A 76 -9.73 7.27 4.92
CA LEU A 76 -9.46 8.36 5.87
C LEU A 76 -10.47 8.38 7.01
N ALA A 77 -11.75 8.23 6.71
CA ALA A 77 -12.81 8.17 7.72
C ALA A 77 -12.67 6.96 8.66
N ASP A 78 -12.12 5.85 8.16
CA ASP A 78 -11.80 4.68 8.98
C ASP A 78 -10.57 4.92 9.90
N ARG A 79 -9.54 5.61 9.41
CA ARG A 79 -8.29 5.84 10.15
C ARG A 79 -8.32 7.04 11.08
N PHE A 80 -8.92 8.15 10.65
CA PHE A 80 -8.91 9.43 11.37
C PHE A 80 -10.30 9.85 11.82
N GLN A 81 -10.40 10.87 12.67
CA GLN A 81 -11.64 11.62 12.88
C GLN A 81 -11.83 12.55 11.66
N TYR A 82 -12.14 11.94 10.51
CA TYR A 82 -12.22 12.61 9.23
C TYR A 82 -13.67 12.76 8.77
N ARG A 83 -13.98 13.91 8.19
CA ARG A 83 -15.27 14.22 7.56
C ARG A 83 -15.04 14.79 6.17
N ASN A 84 -15.62 14.14 5.14
CA ASN A 84 -15.67 14.70 3.80
C ASN A 84 -16.88 15.63 3.68
N THR A 85 -16.70 16.82 3.12
CA THR A 85 -17.75 17.84 2.92
C THR A 85 -17.89 18.16 1.45
N TYR A 86 -19.03 18.70 1.08
CA TYR A 86 -19.39 18.97 -0.32
C TYR A 86 -20.04 20.35 -0.47
N LEU A 87 -19.97 20.94 -1.67
CA LEU A 87 -20.60 22.22 -1.94
C LEU A 87 -22.14 22.11 -2.03
N HIS A 88 -22.68 21.01 -2.60
CA HIS A 88 -24.08 20.88 -2.95
C HIS A 88 -24.82 19.67 -2.34
N ARG A 89 -24.19 18.95 -1.44
CA ARG A 89 -24.80 17.81 -0.73
C ARG A 89 -24.28 17.71 0.69
N ASP A 90 -25.06 17.12 1.58
CA ASP A 90 -24.67 16.93 2.96
C ASP A 90 -23.44 16.00 3.14
N PRO A 91 -22.55 16.33 4.05
CA PRO A 91 -22.47 17.56 4.83
C PRO A 91 -21.98 18.74 3.99
N VAL A 92 -22.79 19.81 3.93
CA VAL A 92 -22.50 20.99 3.09
C VAL A 92 -21.43 21.86 3.72
N LEU A 93 -20.48 22.31 2.90
CA LEU A 93 -19.50 23.33 3.23
C LEU A 93 -19.12 24.14 1.99
N ASP A 94 -19.46 25.43 1.95
CA ASP A 94 -18.91 26.37 0.99
C ASP A 94 -17.63 26.99 1.60
N ILE A 95 -16.48 26.65 1.06
CA ILE A 95 -15.20 27.16 1.57
C ILE A 95 -15.00 28.66 1.29
N ALA A 96 -15.73 29.22 0.31
CA ALA A 96 -15.74 30.65 0.06
C ALA A 96 -16.53 31.41 1.16
N ASP A 97 -17.55 30.76 1.74
CA ASP A 97 -18.34 31.28 2.85
C ASP A 97 -18.75 30.15 3.83
N PRO A 98 -17.80 29.63 4.62
CA PRO A 98 -18.04 28.44 5.46
C PRO A 98 -18.98 28.70 6.64
N GLY A 99 -19.51 29.92 6.80
CA GLY A 99 -20.31 30.30 7.95
C GLY A 99 -19.51 30.30 9.27
N PRO A 100 -20.20 30.28 10.42
CA PRO A 100 -19.54 30.12 11.72
C PRO A 100 -19.01 28.70 11.86
N GLN A 101 -17.69 28.53 11.74
CA GLN A 101 -17.00 27.25 11.88
C GLN A 101 -16.28 27.16 13.24
N GLU A 102 -16.06 25.96 13.72
CA GLU A 102 -15.13 25.71 14.83
C GLU A 102 -13.72 26.10 14.38
N ALA A 103 -13.27 27.26 14.80
CA ALA A 103 -11.94 27.77 14.44
C ALA A 103 -10.85 26.90 15.08
N ALA A 104 -9.72 26.74 14.39
CA ALA A 104 -8.49 26.13 14.88
C ALA A 104 -8.64 24.70 15.45
N ALA A 105 -9.47 23.87 14.81
CA ALA A 105 -9.78 22.53 15.32
C ALA A 105 -9.13 21.38 14.51
N LEU A 106 -8.70 21.62 13.27
CA LEU A 106 -8.24 20.58 12.35
C LEU A 106 -6.73 20.40 12.39
N ASP A 107 -6.29 19.14 12.38
CA ASP A 107 -4.89 18.76 12.18
C ASP A 107 -4.53 18.81 10.68
N PHE A 108 -5.49 18.47 9.80
CA PHE A 108 -5.31 18.61 8.36
C PHE A 108 -6.63 18.92 7.63
N LEU A 109 -6.49 19.59 6.47
CA LEU A 109 -7.55 19.78 5.50
C LEU A 109 -7.06 19.33 4.13
N LEU A 110 -7.89 18.56 3.41
CA LEU A 110 -7.62 18.10 2.06
C LEU A 110 -8.47 18.83 1.05
N ALA A 111 -7.88 19.20 -0.08
CA ALA A 111 -8.55 19.83 -1.21
C ALA A 111 -7.93 19.36 -2.53
N SER A 112 -8.54 18.40 -3.18
CA SER A 112 -8.04 17.91 -4.47
C SER A 112 -8.85 18.50 -5.61
N GLU A 113 -8.27 19.39 -6.41
CA GLU A 113 -8.92 20.05 -7.55
C GLU A 113 -10.17 20.84 -7.11
N VAL A 114 -9.98 21.77 -6.18
CA VAL A 114 -11.08 22.56 -5.61
C VAL A 114 -10.86 24.07 -5.83
N PHE A 115 -9.69 24.61 -5.54
CA PHE A 115 -9.47 26.05 -5.47
C PHE A 115 -9.52 26.75 -6.82
N GLU A 116 -9.31 26.06 -7.92
CA GLU A 116 -9.53 26.56 -9.28
C GLU A 116 -11.00 26.83 -9.59
N HIS A 117 -11.92 26.28 -8.79
CA HIS A 117 -13.37 26.42 -8.93
C HIS A 117 -14.00 27.36 -7.92
N VAL A 118 -13.22 27.84 -6.96
CA VAL A 118 -13.71 28.73 -5.90
C VAL A 118 -13.89 30.16 -6.46
N ARG A 119 -15.06 30.75 -6.21
CA ARG A 119 -15.34 32.12 -6.65
C ARG A 119 -14.31 33.14 -6.12
N PRO A 120 -13.99 34.19 -6.88
CA PRO A 120 -13.06 35.20 -6.43
C PRO A 120 -13.62 36.05 -5.27
N PRO A 121 -12.75 36.62 -4.42
CA PRO A 121 -11.31 36.40 -4.38
C PRO A 121 -10.93 35.10 -3.65
N VAL A 122 -10.11 34.28 -4.28
CA VAL A 122 -9.72 32.97 -3.73
C VAL A 122 -8.92 33.03 -2.41
N GLU A 123 -8.27 34.17 -2.18
CA GLU A 123 -7.52 34.46 -0.96
C GLU A 123 -8.41 34.34 0.29
N ARG A 124 -9.68 34.72 0.18
CA ARG A 124 -10.66 34.53 1.28
C ARG A 124 -10.85 33.05 1.64
N ALA A 125 -10.94 32.19 0.65
CA ALA A 125 -11.06 30.74 0.91
C ALA A 125 -9.80 30.19 1.59
N PHE A 126 -8.60 30.58 1.14
CA PHE A 126 -7.37 30.19 1.83
C PHE A 126 -7.29 30.73 3.26
N GLN A 127 -7.71 31.98 3.50
CA GLN A 127 -7.78 32.54 4.86
C GLN A 127 -8.75 31.77 5.77
N LYS A 128 -9.91 31.36 5.24
CA LYS A 128 -10.88 30.54 5.98
C LYS A 128 -10.31 29.17 6.31
N VAL A 129 -9.65 28.50 5.35
CA VAL A 129 -8.92 27.24 5.59
C VAL A 129 -7.88 27.43 6.69
N ALA A 130 -7.05 28.48 6.62
CA ALA A 130 -6.05 28.78 7.64
C ALA A 130 -6.69 28.95 9.03
N ALA A 131 -7.87 29.60 9.12
CA ALA A 131 -8.60 29.78 10.38
C ALA A 131 -9.17 28.47 10.95
N MET A 132 -9.51 27.48 10.11
CA MET A 132 -10.00 26.16 10.54
C MET A 132 -8.89 25.26 11.04
N LEU A 133 -7.66 25.45 10.59
CA LEU A 133 -6.49 24.68 10.99
C LEU A 133 -5.95 25.10 12.35
N ARG A 134 -5.53 24.15 13.16
CA ARG A 134 -4.72 24.38 14.37
C ARG A 134 -3.43 25.10 14.00
N PRO A 135 -2.72 25.70 14.98
CA PRO A 135 -1.44 26.39 14.71
C PRO A 135 -0.43 25.53 13.95
N ASP A 136 -0.39 24.22 14.23
CA ASP A 136 0.49 23.25 13.58
C ASP A 136 -0.24 22.39 12.51
N GLY A 137 -1.50 22.71 12.23
CA GLY A 137 -2.29 22.05 11.21
C GLY A 137 -1.81 22.38 9.80
N MET A 138 -2.27 21.59 8.82
CA MET A 138 -1.84 21.74 7.43
C MET A 138 -3.00 21.65 6.44
N LEU A 139 -2.85 22.38 5.34
CA LEU A 139 -3.56 22.15 4.10
C LEU A 139 -2.71 21.26 3.20
N VAL A 140 -3.30 20.15 2.67
CA VAL A 140 -2.70 19.36 1.59
C VAL A 140 -3.64 19.41 0.41
N MET A 141 -3.14 19.84 -0.75
CA MET A 141 -3.99 20.09 -1.89
C MET A 141 -3.33 19.74 -3.23
N THR A 142 -4.15 19.61 -4.27
CA THR A 142 -3.72 19.68 -5.66
C THR A 142 -4.58 20.70 -6.40
N VAL A 143 -3.96 21.44 -7.30
CA VAL A 143 -4.60 22.25 -8.34
C VAL A 143 -3.73 22.20 -9.59
N PRO A 144 -4.28 22.36 -10.79
CA PRO A 144 -3.48 22.67 -11.97
C PRO A 144 -2.83 24.05 -11.82
N TYR A 145 -1.54 24.16 -12.17
CA TYR A 145 -0.85 25.44 -12.19
C TYR A 145 0.18 25.52 -13.31
N GLU A 146 0.37 26.72 -13.85
CA GLU A 146 1.42 27.00 -14.81
C GLU A 146 2.75 27.25 -14.07
N LEU A 147 3.86 26.71 -14.59
CA LEU A 147 5.18 26.86 -13.95
C LEU A 147 5.72 28.29 -14.08
N GLU A 148 5.29 29.00 -15.12
CA GLU A 148 5.70 30.35 -15.44
C GLU A 148 4.47 31.27 -15.57
N GLY A 149 4.71 32.57 -15.58
CA GLY A 149 3.65 33.57 -15.77
C GLY A 149 2.96 33.99 -14.47
N ALA A 150 1.76 34.55 -14.60
CA ALA A 150 0.92 35.00 -13.51
C ALA A 150 -0.39 34.23 -13.46
N THR A 151 -0.96 34.07 -12.26
CA THR A 151 -2.32 33.53 -12.11
C THR A 151 -3.31 34.29 -12.99
N ARG A 152 -4.11 33.56 -13.76
CA ARG A 152 -5.11 34.12 -14.65
C ARG A 152 -6.49 33.80 -14.13
N GLU A 153 -7.25 34.81 -13.73
CA GLU A 153 -8.69 34.71 -13.49
C GLU A 153 -9.42 34.70 -14.84
N HIS A 154 -10.24 33.70 -15.11
CA HIS A 154 -11.04 33.66 -16.33
C HIS A 154 -12.17 34.71 -16.32
N PHE A 155 -12.65 35.03 -15.11
CA PHE A 155 -13.77 35.93 -14.87
C PHE A 155 -13.43 36.88 -13.72
N PRO A 156 -12.57 37.90 -13.93
CA PRO A 156 -11.99 38.73 -12.85
C PRO A 156 -13.03 39.56 -12.09
N GLU A 157 -14.15 39.94 -12.72
CA GLU A 157 -15.22 40.76 -12.14
C GLU A 157 -16.45 39.95 -11.75
N LEU A 158 -16.26 38.64 -11.45
CA LEU A 158 -17.34 37.74 -11.11
C LEU A 158 -17.95 38.10 -9.76
N GLU A 159 -19.23 38.48 -9.74
CA GLU A 159 -19.95 38.92 -8.53
C GLU A 159 -21.27 38.12 -8.35
N ASP A 160 -22.30 38.49 -9.14
CA ASP A 160 -23.60 37.80 -9.15
C ASP A 160 -23.77 37.05 -10.46
N PHE A 161 -23.55 35.76 -10.44
CA PHE A 161 -23.44 34.98 -11.66
C PHE A 161 -24.22 33.65 -11.64
N ALA A 162 -24.57 33.20 -12.83
CA ALA A 162 -25.20 31.91 -13.06
C ALA A 162 -24.70 31.25 -14.35
N ALA A 163 -24.44 29.96 -14.30
CA ALA A 163 -24.24 29.17 -15.51
C ALA A 163 -25.61 28.89 -16.15
N VAL A 164 -25.74 29.18 -17.44
CA VAL A 164 -26.97 28.98 -18.22
C VAL A 164 -26.70 28.15 -19.47
N VAL A 165 -27.69 27.47 -19.98
CA VAL A 165 -27.60 26.75 -21.25
C VAL A 165 -28.35 27.53 -22.34
N LEU A 166 -27.62 28.09 -23.27
CA LEU A 166 -28.15 28.76 -24.44
C LEU A 166 -28.26 27.81 -25.63
N ARG A 167 -28.91 28.20 -26.72
CA ARG A 167 -28.96 27.40 -27.96
C ARG A 167 -27.54 27.13 -28.54
N SER A 168 -26.60 28.06 -28.30
CA SER A 168 -25.19 27.96 -28.71
C SER A 168 -24.34 27.08 -27.82
N GLY A 169 -24.85 26.65 -26.65
CA GLY A 169 -24.09 25.89 -25.63
C GLY A 169 -24.13 26.53 -24.24
N PRO A 170 -23.34 26.02 -23.29
CA PRO A 170 -23.24 26.60 -21.95
C PRO A 170 -22.63 28.01 -22.01
N ALA A 171 -23.14 28.92 -21.18
CA ALA A 171 -22.65 30.25 -21.00
C ALA A 171 -22.69 30.66 -19.53
N LEU A 172 -21.84 31.60 -19.13
CA LEU A 172 -21.86 32.23 -17.82
C LEU A 172 -22.38 33.64 -17.96
N VAL A 173 -23.45 33.95 -17.24
CA VAL A 173 -23.98 35.31 -17.11
C VAL A 173 -23.51 35.88 -15.79
N ASN A 174 -22.93 37.05 -15.79
CA ASN A 174 -22.45 37.73 -14.60
C ASN A 174 -23.02 39.16 -14.54
N ARG A 175 -23.37 39.60 -13.36
CA ARG A 175 -23.60 41.00 -13.04
C ARG A 175 -22.46 41.48 -12.16
N THR A 176 -21.67 42.41 -12.67
CA THR A 176 -20.56 43.02 -11.92
C THR A 176 -21.07 43.88 -10.76
N ALA A 177 -20.20 44.27 -9.83
CA ALA A 177 -20.54 45.08 -8.66
C ALA A 177 -21.10 46.44 -9.03
N ASP A 178 -20.73 47.02 -10.19
CA ASP A 178 -21.26 48.27 -10.75
C ASP A 178 -22.55 48.06 -11.59
N GLY A 179 -23.08 46.84 -11.66
CA GLY A 179 -24.35 46.48 -12.30
C GLY A 179 -24.27 46.15 -13.78
N GLN A 180 -23.09 46.09 -14.40
CA GLN A 180 -22.93 45.72 -15.79
C GLN A 180 -23.20 44.21 -15.99
N LEU A 181 -23.84 43.86 -17.12
CA LEU A 181 -24.05 42.49 -17.52
C LEU A 181 -22.95 42.00 -18.45
N GLN A 182 -22.35 40.85 -18.08
CA GLN A 182 -21.34 40.18 -18.88
C GLN A 182 -21.84 38.80 -19.28
N LEU A 183 -21.49 38.36 -20.48
CA LEU A 183 -21.79 37.03 -21.01
C LEU A 183 -20.50 36.38 -21.52
N PHE A 184 -20.17 35.23 -20.98
CA PHE A 184 -19.03 34.43 -21.38
C PHE A 184 -19.47 33.10 -22.00
N SER A 185 -18.93 32.75 -23.16
CA SER A 185 -19.26 31.54 -23.91
C SER A 185 -18.10 30.52 -23.94
N ASP A 186 -16.87 30.99 -23.77
CA ASP A 186 -15.67 30.16 -23.80
C ASP A 186 -15.36 29.63 -22.40
N LEU A 187 -16.15 28.65 -22.00
CA LEU A 187 -16.06 28.07 -20.65
C LEU A 187 -15.20 26.85 -20.64
N VAL A 188 -14.28 26.76 -19.65
CA VAL A 188 -13.47 25.58 -19.37
C VAL A 188 -14.11 24.80 -18.23
N PHE A 189 -14.34 23.49 -18.45
CA PHE A 189 -14.93 22.60 -17.46
C PHE A 189 -14.00 21.44 -17.15
N HIS A 190 -13.84 21.14 -15.88
CA HIS A 190 -13.24 19.88 -15.43
C HIS A 190 -14.31 18.78 -15.35
N GLY A 191 -14.00 17.57 -15.79
CA GLY A 191 -14.95 16.45 -15.81
C GLY A 191 -15.96 16.46 -16.97
N GLY A 192 -15.78 17.32 -17.97
CA GLY A 192 -16.65 17.43 -19.15
C GLY A 192 -17.58 18.63 -19.13
N ARG A 193 -18.22 18.90 -20.29
CA ARG A 193 -19.08 20.07 -20.45
C ARG A 193 -20.22 20.08 -19.45
N GLY A 194 -20.36 21.19 -18.73
CA GLY A 194 -21.46 21.43 -17.77
C GLY A 194 -21.25 20.80 -16.39
N SER A 195 -20.05 20.25 -16.09
CA SER A 195 -19.73 19.73 -14.77
C SER A 195 -19.22 20.83 -13.84
N THR A 196 -17.93 21.00 -13.70
CA THR A 196 -17.33 22.00 -12.79
C THR A 196 -16.57 23.04 -13.59
N LEU A 197 -17.01 24.32 -13.47
CA LEU A 197 -16.42 25.44 -14.21
C LEU A 197 -15.08 25.83 -13.59
N GLU A 198 -14.02 25.91 -14.39
CA GLU A 198 -12.76 26.49 -14.01
C GLU A 198 -12.84 28.02 -13.98
N LEU A 199 -12.59 28.61 -12.82
CA LEU A 199 -12.65 30.07 -12.63
C LEU A 199 -11.27 30.71 -12.78
N ARG A 200 -10.20 29.95 -12.54
CA ARG A 200 -8.81 30.40 -12.66
C ARG A 200 -7.83 29.32 -13.04
N CYS A 201 -6.75 29.74 -13.66
CA CYS A 201 -5.54 28.95 -13.80
C CYS A 201 -4.44 29.59 -12.92
N PHE A 202 -3.99 28.90 -11.90
CA PHE A 202 -2.90 29.38 -11.06
C PHE A 202 -1.58 29.37 -11.81
N SER A 203 -0.68 30.31 -11.46
CA SER A 203 0.75 30.11 -11.65
C SER A 203 1.35 29.60 -10.34
N GLU A 204 2.47 28.84 -10.37
CA GLU A 204 3.15 28.41 -9.15
C GLU A 204 3.47 29.60 -8.23
N ALA A 205 4.00 30.69 -8.79
CA ALA A 205 4.31 31.91 -8.04
C ALA A 205 3.04 32.52 -7.43
N GLY A 206 1.95 32.61 -8.21
CA GLY A 206 0.68 33.16 -7.73
C GLY A 206 0.02 32.30 -6.66
N LEU A 207 0.08 30.98 -6.80
CA LEU A 207 -0.41 30.03 -5.76
C LEU A 207 0.37 30.20 -4.45
N ARG A 208 1.69 30.27 -4.51
CA ARG A 208 2.54 30.53 -3.34
C ARG A 208 2.24 31.90 -2.67
N ALA A 209 2.03 32.92 -3.47
CA ALA A 209 1.66 34.25 -2.96
C ALA A 209 0.30 34.22 -2.26
N ALA A 210 -0.72 33.66 -2.90
CA ALA A 210 -2.07 33.57 -2.32
C ALA A 210 -2.09 32.76 -1.00
N LEU A 211 -1.32 31.70 -0.91
CA LEU A 211 -1.15 30.94 0.33
C LEU A 211 -0.41 31.75 1.39
N ALA A 212 0.65 32.46 1.03
CA ALA A 212 1.40 33.33 1.96
C ALA A 212 0.52 34.46 2.51
N ASP A 213 -0.26 35.12 1.67
CA ASP A 213 -1.18 36.21 2.05
C ASP A 213 -2.31 35.69 2.96
N ALA A 214 -2.67 34.42 2.85
CA ALA A 214 -3.60 33.76 3.76
C ALA A 214 -2.98 33.32 5.10
N GLY A 215 -1.68 33.54 5.30
CA GLY A 215 -0.97 33.23 6.54
C GLY A 215 -0.26 31.87 6.56
N PHE A 216 -0.11 31.20 5.43
CA PHE A 216 0.73 30.01 5.31
C PHE A 216 2.18 30.40 5.04
N GLY A 217 2.99 30.53 6.10
CA GLY A 217 4.40 30.91 6.02
C GLY A 217 5.34 29.81 5.52
N TYR A 218 4.84 28.60 5.38
CA TYR A 218 5.58 27.45 4.83
C TYR A 218 4.73 26.72 3.78
N VAL A 219 5.24 26.71 2.55
CA VAL A 219 4.59 26.06 1.40
C VAL A 219 5.60 25.16 0.71
N ARG A 220 5.32 23.84 0.70
CA ARG A 220 6.13 22.84 0.03
C ARG A 220 5.35 22.20 -1.12
N ILE A 221 5.97 22.15 -2.30
CA ILE A 221 5.50 21.38 -3.44
C ILE A 221 6.25 20.05 -3.42
N HIS A 222 5.52 18.96 -3.42
CA HIS A 222 6.07 17.62 -3.33
C HIS A 222 6.28 17.02 -4.72
N ALA A 223 7.53 16.85 -5.11
CA ALA A 223 7.94 16.31 -6.41
C ALA A 223 8.59 14.92 -6.29
N GLU A 224 8.60 14.35 -5.11
CA GLU A 224 9.23 13.07 -4.85
C GLU A 224 8.43 11.93 -5.48
N ASP A 225 9.13 11.02 -6.17
CA ASP A 225 8.58 9.80 -6.71
C ASP A 225 8.53 8.71 -5.65
N TYR A 226 7.46 7.88 -5.70
CA TYR A 226 7.30 6.68 -4.88
C TYR A 226 6.88 5.52 -5.80
N PRO A 227 7.82 4.93 -6.55
CA PRO A 227 7.51 3.89 -7.53
C PRO A 227 6.81 2.68 -6.92
N GLU A 228 7.11 2.36 -5.65
CA GLU A 228 6.46 1.29 -4.89
C GLU A 228 4.95 1.51 -4.69
N PHE A 229 4.49 2.76 -4.79
CA PHE A 229 3.08 3.16 -4.75
C PHE A 229 2.51 3.50 -6.14
N GLY A 230 3.31 3.34 -7.19
CA GLY A 230 2.95 3.73 -8.54
C GLY A 230 2.85 5.25 -8.72
N ILE A 231 3.69 5.99 -8.04
CA ILE A 231 3.78 7.46 -8.11
C ILE A 231 5.08 7.83 -8.81
N VAL A 232 4.96 8.40 -10.01
CA VAL A 232 6.08 8.92 -10.82
C VAL A 232 5.63 10.23 -11.46
N HIS A 233 6.15 11.33 -10.97
CA HIS A 233 5.77 12.69 -11.37
C HIS A 233 6.48 13.14 -12.65
N ARG A 234 5.96 12.76 -13.80
CA ARG A 234 6.44 13.24 -15.11
C ARG A 234 6.02 14.68 -15.39
N GLU A 235 4.79 15.00 -15.00
CA GLU A 235 4.21 16.34 -15.14
C GLU A 235 4.46 17.14 -13.87
N LYS A 236 4.92 18.39 -14.05
CA LYS A 236 5.29 19.27 -12.93
C LYS A 236 4.23 20.34 -12.60
N TRP A 237 3.16 20.40 -13.39
CA TRP A 237 2.13 21.44 -13.31
C TRP A 237 0.94 21.11 -12.40
N SER A 238 0.97 20.03 -11.65
CA SER A 238 -0.08 19.66 -10.70
C SER A 238 0.45 18.72 -9.61
N LEU A 239 1.58 19.08 -9.03
CA LEU A 239 2.14 18.34 -7.90
C LEU A 239 1.37 18.66 -6.62
N PRO A 240 1.29 17.71 -5.67
CA PRO A 240 0.70 17.99 -4.36
C PRO A 240 1.44 19.10 -3.63
N VAL A 241 0.68 19.96 -2.98
CA VAL A 241 1.16 21.08 -2.19
C VAL A 241 0.76 20.87 -0.74
N ALA A 242 1.71 21.00 0.16
CA ALA A 242 1.46 21.11 1.60
C ALA A 242 1.74 22.54 2.06
N ALA A 243 0.80 23.13 2.82
CA ALA A 243 0.93 24.48 3.34
C ALA A 243 0.65 24.51 4.84
N ARG A 244 1.49 25.21 5.62
CA ARG A 244 1.42 25.38 7.06
C ARG A 244 1.63 26.85 7.45
N ARG A 245 1.15 27.27 8.62
CA ARG A 245 1.43 28.62 9.12
C ARG A 245 2.92 28.85 9.36
N ARG A 246 3.66 27.82 9.80
CA ARG A 246 5.11 27.85 10.03
C ARG A 246 5.74 26.54 9.63
N ALA A 247 7.02 26.60 9.28
CA ALA A 247 7.78 25.37 9.04
C ALA A 247 7.73 24.48 10.29
N PRO A 248 7.53 23.16 10.12
CA PRO A 248 7.64 22.25 11.24
C PRO A 248 9.07 22.36 11.81
N GLU A 249 9.21 22.60 13.10
CA GLU A 249 10.52 22.75 13.76
C GLU A 249 11.39 21.51 13.63
N THR A 250 10.76 20.36 13.62
CA THR A 250 11.24 19.09 13.04
C THR A 250 10.04 18.17 12.89
N ASN A 251 9.90 17.42 11.82
CA ASN A 251 8.92 16.33 11.70
C ASN A 251 8.93 15.40 12.91
N ARG A 252 10.07 15.33 13.61
CA ARG A 252 10.29 14.52 14.81
C ARG A 252 9.44 14.96 16.00
N ALA A 253 9.23 16.25 16.23
CA ALA A 253 8.42 16.73 17.34
C ALA A 253 6.92 16.41 17.13
N LEU A 254 6.41 16.63 15.91
CA LEU A 254 5.04 16.27 15.55
C LEU A 254 4.83 14.75 15.59
N ILE A 255 5.79 13.97 15.10
CA ILE A 255 5.75 12.49 15.17
C ILE A 255 5.72 12.03 16.62
N CYS A 256 6.58 12.59 17.49
CA CYS A 256 6.58 12.24 18.91
C CYS A 256 5.24 12.58 19.56
N GLU A 257 4.69 13.77 19.32
CA GLU A 257 3.38 14.17 19.85
C GLU A 257 2.25 13.27 19.36
N LEU A 258 2.22 12.94 18.08
CA LEU A 258 1.22 12.03 17.50
C LEU A 258 1.41 10.59 18.00
N LEU A 259 2.65 10.14 18.16
CA LEU A 259 2.95 8.83 18.73
C LEU A 259 2.59 8.76 20.22
N GLU A 260 2.85 9.79 21.01
CA GLU A 260 2.45 9.86 22.41
C GLU A 260 0.93 9.85 22.58
N ARG A 261 0.20 10.65 21.77
CA ARG A 261 -1.26 10.66 21.75
C ARG A 261 -1.89 9.33 21.31
N ASN A 262 -1.27 8.61 20.39
CA ASN A 262 -1.83 7.43 19.75
C ASN A 262 -1.05 6.14 20.05
N TRP A 263 -0.04 6.19 20.94
CA TRP A 263 0.86 5.07 21.25
C TRP A 263 0.11 3.78 21.59
N SER A 264 -0.93 3.86 22.40
CA SER A 264 -1.72 2.69 22.78
C SER A 264 -2.52 2.10 21.62
N GLU A 265 -3.00 2.93 20.67
CA GLU A 265 -3.76 2.49 19.50
C GLU A 265 -2.86 1.91 18.41
N TRP A 266 -1.67 2.50 18.23
CA TRP A 266 -0.76 2.13 17.14
C TRP A 266 0.20 0.99 17.53
N TYR A 267 0.77 1.02 18.73
CA TYR A 267 1.82 0.08 19.14
C TYR A 267 1.27 -1.22 19.74
N ARG A 268 0.15 -1.17 20.46
CA ARG A 268 -0.44 -2.35 21.12
C ARG A 268 -0.77 -3.47 20.11
N PRO A 269 -1.52 -3.22 19.02
CA PRO A 269 -1.83 -4.27 18.05
C PRO A 269 -0.59 -4.91 17.42
N LEU A 270 0.44 -4.10 17.11
CA LEU A 270 1.71 -4.61 16.58
C LEU A 270 2.46 -5.48 17.59
N ARG A 271 2.43 -5.10 18.86
CA ARG A 271 3.06 -5.86 19.95
C ARG A 271 2.34 -7.19 20.18
N GLU A 272 1.03 -7.18 20.18
CA GLU A 272 0.19 -8.37 20.35
C GLU A 272 0.40 -9.35 19.17
N GLU A 273 0.40 -8.85 17.94
CA GLU A 273 0.66 -9.65 16.75
C GLU A 273 2.09 -10.23 16.75
N ASN A 274 3.07 -9.43 17.11
CA ASN A 274 4.46 -9.88 17.21
C ASN A 274 4.62 -10.96 18.30
N ALA A 275 3.95 -10.80 19.45
CA ALA A 275 3.94 -11.81 20.51
C ALA A 275 3.27 -13.12 20.03
N ARG A 276 2.17 -13.02 19.28
CA ARG A 276 1.48 -14.17 18.67
C ARG A 276 2.38 -14.92 17.69
N LEU A 277 2.99 -14.18 16.75
CA LEU A 277 3.90 -14.76 15.75
C LEU A 277 5.13 -15.41 16.39
N HIS A 278 5.65 -14.81 17.46
CA HIS A 278 6.77 -15.37 18.20
C HIS A 278 6.38 -16.68 18.91
N ALA A 279 5.23 -16.73 19.56
CA ALA A 279 4.72 -17.93 20.17
C ALA A 279 4.48 -19.06 19.15
N GLU A 280 3.93 -18.75 17.99
CA GLU A 280 3.76 -19.70 16.88
C GLU A 280 5.09 -20.23 16.37
N LEU A 281 6.09 -19.36 16.19
CA LEU A 281 7.43 -19.74 15.77
C LEU A 281 8.09 -20.69 16.77
N MET A 282 7.98 -20.41 18.06
CA MET A 282 8.51 -21.28 19.12
C MET A 282 7.84 -22.65 19.13
N SER A 283 6.51 -22.70 19.01
CA SER A 283 5.75 -23.95 18.92
C SER A 283 6.17 -24.79 17.71
N ARG A 284 6.31 -24.18 16.55
CA ARG A 284 6.79 -24.88 15.33
C ARG A 284 8.22 -25.40 15.48
N THR A 285 9.08 -24.64 16.15
CA THR A 285 10.48 -25.03 16.40
C THR A 285 10.55 -26.25 17.34
N GLU A 286 9.76 -26.27 18.41
CA GLU A 286 9.67 -27.40 19.33
C GLU A 286 9.10 -28.64 18.64
N TRP A 287 8.06 -28.50 17.83
CA TRP A 287 7.51 -29.59 17.05
C TRP A 287 8.55 -30.17 16.09
N THR A 288 9.31 -29.33 15.39
CA THR A 288 10.38 -29.77 14.47
C THR A 288 11.46 -30.56 15.18
N LYS A 289 11.93 -30.07 16.36
CA LYS A 289 12.90 -30.80 17.18
C LYS A 289 12.38 -32.14 17.66
N SER A 290 11.11 -32.22 18.06
CA SER A 290 10.47 -33.46 18.46
C SER A 290 10.35 -34.47 17.31
N LEU A 291 10.01 -33.99 16.11
CA LEU A 291 9.95 -34.78 14.89
C LEU A 291 11.34 -35.32 14.52
N GLU A 292 12.36 -34.49 14.54
CA GLU A 292 13.74 -34.88 14.26
C GLU A 292 14.23 -35.97 15.24
N SER A 293 13.97 -35.80 16.52
CA SER A 293 14.30 -36.81 17.54
C SER A 293 13.63 -38.15 17.26
N ARG A 294 12.33 -38.17 16.93
CA ARG A 294 11.60 -39.42 16.61
C ARG A 294 12.14 -40.07 15.34
N MET A 295 12.42 -39.28 14.30
CA MET A 295 13.00 -39.81 13.06
C MET A 295 14.38 -40.43 13.29
N ASN A 296 15.24 -39.78 14.08
CA ASN A 296 16.56 -40.28 14.41
C ASN A 296 16.50 -41.60 15.21
N ALA A 297 15.53 -41.74 16.14
CA ALA A 297 15.31 -42.96 16.86
C ALA A 297 14.87 -44.09 15.91
N GLU A 298 13.90 -43.84 15.02
CA GLU A 298 13.43 -44.82 14.03
C GLU A 298 14.54 -45.26 13.06
N ILE A 299 15.37 -44.29 12.59
CA ILE A 299 16.53 -44.60 11.75
C ILE A 299 17.53 -45.49 12.51
N GLY A 300 17.77 -45.21 13.80
CA GLY A 300 18.62 -46.03 14.65
C GLY A 300 18.14 -47.48 14.77
N GLU A 301 16.84 -47.68 15.05
CA GLU A 301 16.21 -49.01 15.13
C GLU A 301 16.29 -49.77 13.81
N ARG A 302 15.96 -49.14 12.70
CA ARG A 302 16.03 -49.75 11.36
C ARG A 302 17.47 -50.11 10.97
N THR A 303 18.44 -49.28 11.34
CA THR A 303 19.86 -49.54 11.08
C THR A 303 20.36 -50.73 11.90
N ALA A 304 19.96 -50.85 13.17
CA ALA A 304 20.28 -51.99 14.01
C ALA A 304 19.67 -53.28 13.44
N TRP A 305 18.40 -53.26 13.04
CA TRP A 305 17.74 -54.39 12.42
C TRP A 305 18.41 -54.81 11.09
N ALA A 306 18.80 -53.87 10.24
CA ALA A 306 19.52 -54.15 8.99
C ALA A 306 20.86 -54.84 9.24
N ARG A 307 21.63 -54.43 10.25
CA ARG A 307 22.91 -55.06 10.64
C ARG A 307 22.72 -56.47 11.16
N ASP A 308 21.65 -56.72 11.96
CA ASP A 308 21.33 -58.08 12.42
C ASP A 308 20.96 -59.01 11.25
N LEU A 309 20.17 -58.49 10.30
CA LEU A 309 19.81 -59.24 9.10
C LEU A 309 21.03 -59.56 8.22
N GLU A 310 21.95 -58.63 8.05
CA GLU A 310 23.22 -58.85 7.36
C GLU A 310 24.06 -59.94 8.04
N ALA A 311 24.16 -59.96 9.39
CA ALA A 311 24.85 -60.98 10.12
C ALA A 311 24.21 -62.38 9.92
N GLN A 312 22.88 -62.46 9.96
CA GLN A 312 22.16 -63.73 9.70
C GLN A 312 22.38 -64.22 8.26
N ILE A 313 22.41 -63.36 7.28
CA ILE A 313 22.71 -63.71 5.89
C ILE A 313 24.13 -64.25 5.77
N GLN A 314 25.11 -63.62 6.41
CA GLN A 314 26.50 -64.10 6.41
C GLN A 314 26.62 -65.47 7.04
N GLU A 315 25.99 -65.70 8.20
CA GLU A 315 25.96 -66.99 8.88
C GLU A 315 25.36 -68.12 8.00
N ARG A 316 24.18 -67.86 7.42
CA ARG A 316 23.51 -68.77 6.50
C ARG A 316 24.34 -69.05 5.24
N THR A 317 25.01 -68.07 4.72
CA THR A 317 25.90 -68.21 3.56
C THR A 317 27.09 -69.08 3.88
N ALA A 318 27.74 -68.89 5.05
CA ALA A 318 28.83 -69.69 5.52
C ALA A 318 28.40 -71.14 5.79
N TRP A 319 27.20 -71.31 6.32
CA TRP A 319 26.63 -72.71 6.53
C TRP A 319 26.38 -73.40 5.17
N ALA A 320 25.77 -72.74 4.21
CA ALA A 320 25.52 -73.29 2.89
C ALA A 320 26.82 -73.69 2.16
N GLN A 321 27.87 -72.83 2.28
CA GLN A 321 29.20 -73.12 1.71
C GLN A 321 29.81 -74.42 2.37
N ARG A 322 29.68 -74.62 3.70
CA ARG A 322 30.15 -75.78 4.38
C ARG A 322 29.40 -77.06 3.90
N VAL A 323 28.06 -76.99 3.82
CA VAL A 323 27.25 -78.08 3.32
C VAL A 323 27.60 -78.45 1.85
N ASP A 324 27.83 -77.44 1.00
CA ASP A 324 28.26 -77.74 -0.38
C ASP A 324 29.65 -78.36 -0.43
N GLN A 325 30.58 -77.97 0.42
CA GLN A 325 31.89 -78.55 0.53
C GLN A 325 31.82 -80.03 1.04
N GLU A 326 30.99 -80.31 2.05
CA GLU A 326 30.74 -81.66 2.54
C GLU A 326 30.12 -82.58 1.45
N ARG A 327 29.16 -82.04 0.70
CA ARG A 327 28.57 -82.72 -0.44
C ARG A 327 29.61 -83.11 -1.49
N LYS A 328 30.46 -82.17 -1.89
CA LYS A 328 31.56 -82.41 -2.85
C LYS A 328 32.53 -83.51 -2.34
N THR A 329 32.91 -83.44 -1.07
CA THR A 329 33.77 -84.44 -0.46
C THR A 329 33.13 -85.82 -0.48
N LEU A 330 31.85 -85.97 -0.15
CA LEU A 330 31.08 -87.17 -0.24
C LEU A 330 30.98 -87.70 -1.69
N GLU A 331 30.73 -86.88 -2.66
CA GLU A 331 30.69 -87.21 -4.06
C GLU A 331 32.05 -87.75 -4.59
N GLU A 332 33.15 -87.07 -4.17
CA GLU A 332 34.49 -87.62 -4.43
C GLU A 332 34.74 -88.98 -3.81
N HIS A 333 34.33 -89.15 -2.50
CA HIS A 333 34.45 -90.48 -1.83
C HIS A 333 33.63 -91.55 -2.54
N LEU A 334 32.39 -91.24 -2.92
CA LEU A 334 31.54 -92.19 -3.66
C LEU A 334 32.16 -92.50 -5.05
N SER A 335 32.72 -91.53 -5.74
CA SER A 335 33.39 -91.75 -6.98
C SER A 335 34.62 -92.64 -6.86
N ARG A 336 35.46 -92.40 -5.84
CA ARG A 336 36.65 -93.24 -5.54
C ARG A 336 36.21 -94.67 -5.17
N THR A 337 35.14 -94.80 -4.35
CA THR A 337 34.59 -96.14 -3.96
C THR A 337 34.10 -96.85 -5.21
N ARG A 338 33.32 -96.22 -6.03
CA ARG A 338 32.80 -96.80 -7.29
C ARG A 338 33.88 -97.18 -8.30
N SER A 339 34.99 -96.48 -8.30
CA SER A 339 36.14 -96.71 -9.19
C SER A 339 37.06 -97.80 -8.64
N SER A 340 36.96 -98.21 -7.36
CA SER A 340 37.80 -99.21 -6.76
C SER A 340 37.59 -100.57 -7.40
N LEU A 341 38.65 -101.36 -7.45
CA LEU A 341 38.66 -102.72 -8.01
C LEU A 341 37.69 -103.63 -7.27
N TRP A 342 37.62 -103.45 -5.95
CA TRP A 342 36.70 -104.21 -5.06
C TRP A 342 35.21 -103.91 -5.34
N TYR A 343 34.84 -102.65 -5.57
CA TYR A 343 33.46 -102.32 -5.91
C TYR A 343 33.04 -102.87 -7.30
N ARG A 344 33.93 -102.77 -8.26
CA ARG A 344 33.71 -103.34 -9.63
C ARG A 344 33.61 -104.87 -9.61
N LEU A 345 34.40 -105.50 -8.77
CA LEU A 345 34.35 -107.00 -8.60
C LEU A 345 33.07 -107.39 -7.90
N GLY A 346 32.70 -106.71 -6.78
CA GLY A 346 31.48 -107.03 -6.06
C GLY A 346 30.19 -106.89 -6.88
N ARG A 347 30.14 -105.80 -7.78
CA ARG A 347 29.03 -105.62 -8.69
C ARG A 347 29.01 -106.65 -9.81
N ARG A 348 30.17 -107.18 -10.31
CA ARG A 348 30.26 -108.25 -11.28
C ARG A 348 29.82 -109.62 -10.68
N LEU A 349 29.98 -109.85 -9.41
CA LEU A 349 29.60 -111.06 -8.67
C LEU A 349 28.18 -111.02 -8.10
N GLY A 350 27.42 -109.94 -8.36
CA GLY A 350 26.05 -109.72 -7.83
C GLY A 350 25.97 -109.55 -6.32
N LEU A 351 27.09 -109.20 -5.63
CA LEU A 351 27.20 -109.00 -4.18
C LEU A 351 26.87 -107.58 -3.73
N ILE A 352 26.80 -106.65 -4.67
CA ILE A 352 26.49 -105.21 -4.42
C ILE A 352 25.53 -104.76 -5.53
N ALA A 353 24.40 -104.02 -5.14
CA ALA A 353 23.42 -103.52 -6.07
C ALA A 353 23.95 -102.26 -6.88
#